data_fc5fc35948eb57a2dd962e088cf94ec1
#
_entry.id   fc5fc35948eb57a2dd962e088cf94ec1
#
_cell.length_a   1.000
_cell.length_b   1.000
_cell.length_c   1.000
_cell.angle_alpha   90.00
_cell.angle_beta   90.00
_cell.angle_gamma   90.00
#
_symmetry.space_group_name_H-M   'P 1'
#
loop_
_entity.id
_entity.type
_entity.pdbx_description
1 polymer ?
#
loop_
_entity_poly.entity_id
_entity_poly.type
_entity_poly.pdbx_seq_one_letter_code
_entity_poly.pdbx_strand_id
1 'polypeptide(L)'
;MKRKIFFILLAAVFAAGIAFAEKLPVAKAFRPEKELYKTFANPDARHRPYVRWWWNGARVNEQEILRELDVMHKAGIGGVEINTIQFPDQTADTVGCAALTWLSDEWIRMVNVAADGCRERGMVCDIIVGSGWPFGAEYLAPEEQVQMLYPVTVDVKGGRFTIGRDEVLDMANAQVANPRSNPTKELLFIRLMPKHVAHFTEGVSYDDQAGNDTITVDVPEGEHVLYFFVKLNGYSRVILGAPGASGPVVNHLDGKAVERYLDKFSDAMHFTRGKLKGKIRAAFCDSFELEGNNWTPGMFAEFEKRMGYSLDPFLPYVFQRTGAMGEPVREAYGSSFSPEVTRDVIERVRHDFWHVQMQLFKENFIDVYNDWCHRNGLKSRVQAYGHQLHPVETSMYLDIPECESWIHDGIGRVMEPNQYLSGRGYSMVNKFVSSGAFLANRNIVSCEEQTNVGNIFQTTLEEVKVTGDRSNLSGVNHSVLHGFNYSPRQKDFFGWIQFGTYFNENNTWWPYVRPWMDYKARVSGLLQ
;
A
#
# COMPACT_ATOMS: atom_id res chain seq x y z
N MET A 1 50.71 -15.86 -21.41
CA MET A 1 50.12 -14.60 -20.88
C MET A 1 48.58 -14.67 -20.73
N LYS A 2 47.81 -15.16 -21.69
CA LYS A 2 46.34 -15.19 -21.63
C LYS A 2 45.71 -16.03 -20.49
N ARG A 3 46.35 -17.12 -20.03
CA ARG A 3 45.87 -17.94 -18.91
C ARG A 3 46.04 -17.28 -17.53
N LYS A 4 47.05 -16.44 -17.32
CA LYS A 4 47.24 -15.73 -16.03
C LYS A 4 46.25 -14.57 -15.85
N ILE A 5 45.82 -13.92 -16.95
CA ILE A 5 44.83 -12.84 -16.92
C ILE A 5 43.43 -13.40 -16.59
N PHE A 6 43.11 -14.60 -17.08
CA PHE A 6 41.81 -15.24 -16.77
C PHE A 6 41.69 -15.60 -15.28
N PHE A 7 42.74 -16.09 -14.65
CA PHE A 7 42.73 -16.40 -13.21
C PHE A 7 42.72 -15.15 -12.32
N ILE A 8 43.32 -14.04 -12.77
CA ILE A 8 43.25 -12.76 -12.03
C ILE A 8 41.85 -12.15 -12.12
N LEU A 9 41.19 -12.23 -13.28
CA LEU A 9 39.80 -11.79 -13.44
C LEU A 9 38.82 -12.67 -12.62
N LEU A 10 39.00 -13.97 -12.56
CA LEU A 10 38.19 -14.87 -11.76
C LEU A 10 38.36 -14.61 -10.25
N ALA A 11 39.60 -14.34 -9.81
CA ALA A 11 39.89 -14.00 -8.41
C ALA A 11 39.36 -12.61 -8.04
N ALA A 12 39.33 -11.64 -8.96
CA ALA A 12 38.75 -10.31 -8.73
C ALA A 12 37.22 -10.36 -8.66
N VAL A 13 36.56 -11.21 -9.48
CA VAL A 13 35.11 -11.42 -9.41
C VAL A 13 34.72 -12.15 -8.12
N PHE A 14 35.55 -13.12 -7.66
CA PHE A 14 35.32 -13.77 -6.35
C PHE A 14 35.57 -12.84 -5.16
N ALA A 15 36.60 -11.96 -5.24
CA ALA A 15 36.87 -10.98 -4.20
C ALA A 15 35.82 -9.84 -4.18
N ALA A 16 35.29 -9.43 -5.34
CA ALA A 16 34.17 -8.50 -5.42
C ALA A 16 32.84 -9.12 -4.88
N GLY A 17 32.61 -10.41 -5.15
CA GLY A 17 31.46 -11.13 -4.59
C GLY A 17 31.51 -11.32 -3.07
N ILE A 18 32.71 -11.31 -2.48
CA ILE A 18 32.86 -11.39 -1.00
C ILE A 18 32.79 -10.00 -0.36
N ALA A 19 33.06 -8.92 -1.08
CA ALA A 19 32.97 -7.55 -0.56
C ALA A 19 31.51 -7.02 -0.51
N PHE A 20 30.58 -7.65 -1.24
CA PHE A 20 29.14 -7.38 -1.17
C PHE A 20 28.38 -8.31 -0.20
N ALA A 21 29.04 -9.23 0.46
CA ALA A 21 28.50 -9.86 1.64
C ALA A 21 28.62 -8.84 2.80
N GLU A 22 27.79 -7.79 2.80
CA GLU A 22 27.44 -7.14 4.06
C GLU A 22 27.14 -8.26 5.05
N LYS A 23 27.79 -8.22 6.20
CA LYS A 23 27.67 -9.22 7.25
C LYS A 23 26.18 -9.47 7.49
N LEU A 24 25.65 -10.55 6.91
CA LEU A 24 24.33 -11.04 7.30
C LEU A 24 24.33 -11.07 8.83
N PRO A 25 23.39 -10.44 9.50
CA PRO A 25 23.36 -10.43 10.94
C PRO A 25 23.37 -11.88 11.41
N VAL A 26 24.35 -12.22 12.24
CA VAL A 26 24.50 -13.57 12.80
C VAL A 26 23.14 -13.98 13.36
N ALA A 27 22.62 -15.11 12.90
CA ALA A 27 21.38 -15.67 13.43
C ALA A 27 21.43 -15.59 14.96
N LYS A 28 20.40 -15.00 15.58
CA LYS A 28 20.34 -14.91 17.04
C LYS A 28 20.59 -16.30 17.62
N ALA A 29 21.52 -16.40 18.55
CA ALA A 29 21.84 -17.65 19.21
C ALA A 29 20.56 -18.36 19.65
N PHE A 30 20.49 -19.66 19.39
CA PHE A 30 19.41 -20.54 19.82
C PHE A 30 19.05 -20.25 21.28
N ARG A 31 17.80 -19.90 21.55
CA ARG A 31 17.35 -19.61 22.92
C ARG A 31 17.41 -20.89 23.75
N PRO A 32 17.95 -20.85 24.96
CA PRO A 32 17.90 -21.99 25.87
C PRO A 32 16.46 -22.50 26.03
N GLU A 33 16.26 -23.81 26.09
CA GLU A 33 14.93 -24.43 26.27
C GLU A 33 14.13 -23.78 27.42
N LYS A 34 14.80 -23.39 28.49
CA LYS A 34 14.18 -22.74 29.66
C LYS A 34 13.56 -21.37 29.30
N GLU A 35 14.21 -20.59 28.44
CA GLU A 35 13.67 -19.29 28.01
C GLU A 35 12.50 -19.48 27.07
N LEU A 36 12.59 -20.45 26.16
CA LEU A 36 11.51 -20.79 25.23
C LEU A 36 10.27 -21.24 26.01
N TYR A 37 10.44 -22.15 26.98
CA TYR A 37 9.34 -22.58 27.85
C TYR A 37 8.74 -21.43 28.66
N LYS A 38 9.56 -20.52 29.19
CA LYS A 38 9.11 -19.33 29.91
C LYS A 38 8.29 -18.41 29.02
N THR A 39 8.75 -18.17 27.81
CA THR A 39 8.02 -17.37 26.81
C THR A 39 6.69 -18.01 26.46
N PHE A 40 6.66 -19.33 26.24
CA PHE A 40 5.44 -20.08 25.99
C PHE A 40 4.45 -20.04 27.16
N ALA A 41 4.95 -20.29 28.37
CA ALA A 41 4.09 -20.34 29.56
C ALA A 41 3.51 -18.96 29.90
N ASN A 42 4.28 -17.91 29.69
CA ASN A 42 3.89 -16.53 30.06
C ASN A 42 4.38 -15.52 29.01
N PRO A 43 3.74 -15.49 27.80
CA PRO A 43 4.13 -14.57 26.75
C PRO A 43 3.90 -13.11 27.15
N ASP A 44 4.89 -12.26 26.89
CA ASP A 44 4.79 -10.81 27.12
C ASP A 44 3.93 -10.12 26.04
N ALA A 45 3.71 -8.82 26.19
CA ALA A 45 2.87 -8.04 25.29
C ALA A 45 3.33 -8.10 23.81
N ARG A 46 4.63 -8.28 23.55
CA ARG A 46 5.17 -8.32 22.19
C ARG A 46 4.72 -9.55 21.39
N HIS A 47 4.39 -10.64 22.09
CA HIS A 47 3.95 -11.88 21.49
C HIS A 47 2.42 -11.99 21.41
N ARG A 48 1.71 -11.12 22.13
CA ARG A 48 0.24 -11.11 22.12
C ARG A 48 -0.31 -10.51 20.84
N PRO A 49 -1.51 -10.91 20.38
CA PRO A 49 -2.18 -10.24 19.28
C PRO A 49 -2.35 -8.74 19.57
N TYR A 50 -2.16 -7.94 18.54
CA TYR A 50 -2.53 -6.53 18.53
C TYR A 50 -3.88 -6.36 17.85
N VAL A 51 -4.45 -5.17 17.93
CA VAL A 51 -5.65 -4.81 17.19
C VAL A 51 -5.44 -3.52 16.42
N ARG A 52 -5.99 -3.44 15.23
CA ARG A 52 -6.23 -2.21 14.53
C ARG A 52 -7.39 -1.51 15.22
N TRP A 53 -7.11 -0.35 15.84
CA TRP A 53 -8.06 0.38 16.67
C TRP A 53 -8.67 1.53 15.88
N TRP A 54 -9.89 1.32 15.40
CA TRP A 54 -10.59 2.19 14.49
C TRP A 54 -11.25 3.36 15.20
N TRP A 55 -10.72 4.57 14.99
CA TRP A 55 -11.28 5.82 15.50
C TRP A 55 -12.15 6.49 14.43
N ASN A 56 -13.42 6.12 14.40
CA ASN A 56 -14.39 6.60 13.41
C ASN A 56 -14.60 8.13 13.51
N GLY A 57 -14.28 8.86 12.44
CA GLY A 57 -14.34 10.32 12.34
C GLY A 57 -13.46 11.04 13.36
N ALA A 58 -12.48 10.37 13.95
CA ALA A 58 -11.72 10.86 15.10
C ALA A 58 -12.62 11.35 16.26
N ARG A 59 -13.82 10.75 16.41
CA ARG A 59 -14.77 11.08 17.47
C ARG A 59 -14.46 10.30 18.72
N VAL A 60 -13.41 10.73 19.43
CA VAL A 60 -12.88 10.04 20.61
C VAL A 60 -12.73 10.99 21.78
N ASN A 61 -12.77 10.46 22.99
CA ASN A 61 -12.48 11.19 24.22
C ASN A 61 -11.60 10.37 25.17
N GLU A 62 -10.93 11.06 26.07
CA GLU A 62 -9.93 10.48 26.96
C GLU A 62 -10.49 9.36 27.84
N GLN A 63 -11.68 9.55 28.43
CA GLN A 63 -12.27 8.58 29.34
C GLN A 63 -12.54 7.26 28.62
N GLU A 64 -13.10 7.32 27.43
CA GLU A 64 -13.43 6.13 26.65
C GLU A 64 -12.18 5.44 26.07
N ILE A 65 -11.19 6.21 25.62
CA ILE A 65 -9.87 5.68 25.22
C ILE A 65 -9.28 4.80 26.33
N LEU A 66 -9.23 5.31 27.56
CA LEU A 66 -8.68 4.57 28.70
C LEU A 66 -9.54 3.35 29.07
N ARG A 67 -10.89 3.47 29.00
CA ARG A 67 -11.80 2.34 29.21
C ARG A 67 -11.60 1.22 28.20
N GLU A 68 -11.53 1.55 26.92
CA GLU A 68 -11.32 0.54 25.87
C GLU A 68 -9.95 -0.14 25.99
N LEU A 69 -8.90 0.59 26.38
CA LEU A 69 -7.59 -0.01 26.68
C LEU A 69 -7.68 -1.03 27.83
N ASP A 70 -8.48 -0.76 28.88
CA ASP A 70 -8.73 -1.73 29.95
C ASP A 70 -9.45 -2.99 29.43
N VAL A 71 -10.44 -2.81 28.55
CA VAL A 71 -11.17 -3.92 27.92
C VAL A 71 -10.23 -4.78 27.07
N MET A 72 -9.41 -4.15 26.23
CA MET A 72 -8.44 -4.83 25.37
C MET A 72 -7.37 -5.57 26.20
N HIS A 73 -6.80 -4.91 27.20
CA HIS A 73 -5.81 -5.53 28.08
C HIS A 73 -6.35 -6.76 28.82
N LYS A 74 -7.57 -6.67 29.36
CA LYS A 74 -8.24 -7.80 30.03
C LYS A 74 -8.52 -8.96 29.06
N ALA A 75 -8.82 -8.68 27.82
CA ALA A 75 -9.00 -9.70 26.78
C ALA A 75 -7.69 -10.37 26.34
N GLY A 76 -6.53 -9.87 26.75
CA GLY A 76 -5.22 -10.43 26.41
C GLY A 76 -4.57 -9.84 25.17
N ILE A 77 -5.07 -8.71 24.69
CA ILE A 77 -4.47 -7.93 23.60
C ILE A 77 -3.19 -7.27 24.13
N GLY A 78 -2.10 -7.40 23.38
CA GLY A 78 -0.76 -6.90 23.76
C GLY A 78 -0.43 -5.53 23.22
N GLY A 79 -1.19 -5.02 22.26
CA GLY A 79 -0.95 -3.70 21.69
C GLY A 79 -2.08 -3.22 20.79
N VAL A 80 -2.00 -1.96 20.41
CA VAL A 80 -2.95 -1.33 19.50
C VAL A 80 -2.22 -0.65 18.35
N GLU A 81 -2.87 -0.57 17.20
CA GLU A 81 -2.54 0.34 16.12
C GLU A 81 -3.63 1.41 16.06
N ILE A 82 -3.27 2.64 16.38
CA ILE A 82 -4.22 3.76 16.27
C ILE A 82 -4.49 4.01 14.78
N ASN A 83 -5.76 3.87 14.38
CA ASN A 83 -6.18 4.02 13.00
C ASN A 83 -7.42 4.92 12.92
N THR A 84 -7.21 6.17 12.54
CA THR A 84 -8.27 7.14 12.37
C THR A 84 -8.85 7.00 10.97
N ILE A 85 -10.17 6.87 10.85
CA ILE A 85 -10.88 6.79 9.56
C ILE A 85 -12.10 7.71 9.55
N GLN A 86 -12.71 7.89 8.38
CA GLN A 86 -13.95 8.67 8.27
C GLN A 86 -15.06 8.10 9.17
N PHE A 87 -16.03 8.95 9.53
CA PHE A 87 -17.28 8.50 10.15
C PHE A 87 -18.23 7.98 9.07
N PRO A 88 -18.99 6.90 9.32
CA PRO A 88 -19.93 6.36 8.33
C PRO A 88 -21.06 7.35 8.04
N ASP A 89 -21.27 7.71 6.77
CA ASP A 89 -22.20 8.75 6.32
C ASP A 89 -23.68 8.44 6.63
N GLN A 90 -24.03 7.17 6.77
CA GLN A 90 -25.41 6.71 6.96
C GLN A 90 -25.79 6.48 8.44
N THR A 91 -24.88 6.77 9.35
CA THR A 91 -25.08 6.51 10.78
C THR A 91 -25.38 7.82 11.49
N ALA A 92 -26.47 7.84 12.28
CA ALA A 92 -26.74 8.95 13.17
C ALA A 92 -25.57 9.15 14.15
N ASP A 93 -25.24 10.41 14.45
CA ASP A 93 -24.18 10.73 15.41
C ASP A 93 -24.60 10.36 16.83
N THR A 94 -24.27 9.16 17.23
CA THR A 94 -24.56 8.62 18.56
C THR A 94 -23.33 8.52 19.45
N VAL A 95 -22.14 8.90 18.95
CA VAL A 95 -20.88 8.86 19.70
C VAL A 95 -20.84 9.91 20.80
N GLY A 96 -21.49 11.06 20.57
CA GLY A 96 -21.63 12.12 21.57
C GLY A 96 -20.38 12.97 21.80
N CYS A 97 -19.43 12.95 20.87
CA CYS A 97 -18.27 13.86 20.85
C CYS A 97 -18.02 14.39 19.42
N ALA A 98 -17.49 15.59 19.33
CA ALA A 98 -17.17 16.21 18.05
C ALA A 98 -16.08 15.46 17.32
N ALA A 99 -16.11 15.49 15.98
CA ALA A 99 -15.01 15.02 15.16
C ALA A 99 -13.77 15.91 15.37
N LEU A 100 -12.61 15.28 15.53
CA LEU A 100 -11.33 15.97 15.56
C LEU A 100 -10.74 15.99 14.16
N THR A 101 -10.03 17.08 13.83
CA THR A 101 -9.27 17.12 12.58
C THR A 101 -7.96 16.37 12.76
N TRP A 102 -7.64 15.50 11.83
CA TRP A 102 -6.36 14.79 11.80
C TRP A 102 -5.18 15.78 11.87
N LEU A 103 -4.18 15.49 12.69
CA LEU A 103 -3.03 16.31 13.03
C LEU A 103 -3.33 17.65 13.77
N SER A 104 -4.56 17.87 14.23
CA SER A 104 -4.82 18.98 15.15
C SER A 104 -4.23 18.69 16.53
N ASP A 105 -3.96 19.76 17.31
CA ASP A 105 -3.44 19.63 18.68
C ASP A 105 -4.30 18.72 19.55
N GLU A 106 -5.63 18.78 19.38
CA GLU A 106 -6.57 17.98 20.14
C GLU A 106 -6.52 16.49 19.72
N TRP A 107 -6.41 16.21 18.43
CA TRP A 107 -6.20 14.84 17.96
C TRP A 107 -4.86 14.26 18.47
N ILE A 108 -3.79 15.06 18.40
CA ILE A 108 -2.46 14.68 18.93
C ILE A 108 -2.54 14.45 20.45
N ARG A 109 -3.34 15.24 21.16
CA ARG A 109 -3.59 15.03 22.61
C ARG A 109 -4.24 13.67 22.85
N MET A 110 -5.22 13.26 22.05
CA MET A 110 -5.84 11.94 22.18
C MET A 110 -4.86 10.80 21.86
N VAL A 111 -4.01 10.95 20.85
CA VAL A 111 -2.93 9.98 20.57
C VAL A 111 -1.97 9.86 21.76
N ASN A 112 -1.61 10.97 22.41
CA ASN A 112 -0.79 10.93 23.63
C ASN A 112 -1.48 10.20 24.78
N VAL A 113 -2.77 10.42 25.00
CA VAL A 113 -3.56 9.69 26.01
C VAL A 113 -3.55 8.18 25.73
N ALA A 114 -3.77 7.79 24.48
CA ALA A 114 -3.73 6.39 24.08
C ALA A 114 -2.33 5.75 24.29
N ALA A 115 -1.28 6.44 23.89
CA ALA A 115 0.09 5.95 24.03
C ALA A 115 0.53 5.84 25.49
N ASP A 116 0.16 6.81 26.35
CA ASP A 116 0.40 6.73 27.79
C ASP A 116 -0.43 5.63 28.44
N GLY A 117 -1.70 5.52 28.09
CA GLY A 117 -2.59 4.46 28.58
C GLY A 117 -2.11 3.06 28.20
N CYS A 118 -1.54 2.87 26.99
CA CYS A 118 -0.88 1.63 26.59
C CYS A 118 0.31 1.32 27.50
N ARG A 119 1.20 2.28 27.70
CA ARG A 119 2.39 2.11 28.53
C ARG A 119 2.06 1.75 29.98
N GLU A 120 1.05 2.39 30.56
CA GLU A 120 0.59 2.11 31.93
C GLU A 120 0.08 0.67 32.10
N ARG A 121 -0.44 0.07 31.03
CA ARG A 121 -0.93 -1.32 30.99
C ARG A 121 0.10 -2.33 30.48
N GLY A 122 1.33 -1.89 30.20
CA GLY A 122 2.35 -2.74 29.60
C GLY A 122 2.01 -3.17 28.16
N MET A 123 1.14 -2.45 27.49
CA MET A 123 0.77 -2.65 26.08
C MET A 123 1.67 -1.85 25.14
N VAL A 124 1.76 -2.29 23.90
CA VAL A 124 2.51 -1.59 22.82
C VAL A 124 1.55 -0.70 22.03
N CYS A 125 2.04 0.44 21.58
CA CYS A 125 1.29 1.35 20.71
C CYS A 125 2.01 1.54 19.38
N ASP A 126 1.32 1.28 18.28
CA ASP A 126 1.68 1.62 16.91
C ASP A 126 0.70 2.65 16.37
N ILE A 127 1.00 3.26 15.23
CA ILE A 127 0.13 4.23 14.58
C ILE A 127 0.21 4.08 13.06
N ILE A 128 -0.93 4.24 12.37
CA ILE A 128 -0.92 4.40 10.92
C ILE A 128 -0.34 5.76 10.52
N VAL A 129 0.42 5.80 9.44
CA VAL A 129 0.78 7.06 8.79
C VAL A 129 -0.38 7.48 7.90
N GLY A 130 -0.94 8.65 8.19
CA GLY A 130 -2.14 9.11 7.50
C GLY A 130 -3.43 8.75 8.22
N SER A 131 -4.50 8.69 7.47
CA SER A 131 -5.85 8.29 7.88
C SER A 131 -6.54 7.66 6.68
N GLY A 132 -6.98 6.43 6.80
CA GLY A 132 -7.37 5.62 5.64
C GLY A 132 -6.17 5.19 4.80
N TRP A 133 -6.39 4.81 3.54
CA TRP A 133 -5.35 4.28 2.64
C TRP A 133 -5.66 4.53 1.15
N PRO A 134 -4.67 4.48 0.22
CA PRO A 134 -3.26 4.74 0.48
C PRO A 134 -3.08 6.13 1.10
N PHE A 135 -1.92 6.44 1.69
CA PHE A 135 -1.82 7.71 2.38
C PHE A 135 -1.75 8.91 1.43
N GLY A 136 -2.35 9.99 1.89
CA GLY A 136 -2.49 11.26 1.21
C GLY A 136 -3.10 12.28 2.16
N ALA A 137 -3.35 13.49 1.68
CA ALA A 137 -3.95 14.54 2.49
C ALA A 137 -4.48 15.71 1.64
N GLU A 138 -5.33 16.51 2.25
CA GLU A 138 -5.92 17.71 1.64
C GLU A 138 -4.88 18.80 1.32
N TYR A 139 -3.73 18.80 2.00
CA TYR A 139 -2.69 19.83 1.84
C TYR A 139 -1.69 19.56 0.71
N LEU A 140 -1.78 18.41 0.02
CA LEU A 140 -0.85 18.09 -1.06
C LEU A 140 -1.00 19.06 -2.24
N ALA A 141 0.11 19.68 -2.62
CA ALA A 141 0.16 20.48 -3.84
C ALA A 141 -0.08 19.59 -5.08
N PRO A 142 -0.62 20.15 -6.18
CA PRO A 142 -0.95 19.36 -7.37
C PRO A 142 0.20 18.48 -7.88
N GLU A 143 1.44 18.97 -7.88
CA GLU A 143 2.63 18.26 -8.32
C GLU A 143 3.05 17.10 -7.42
N GLU A 144 2.58 17.10 -6.16
CA GLU A 144 2.84 16.04 -5.17
C GLU A 144 1.84 14.89 -5.24
N GLN A 145 0.76 15.08 -5.98
CA GLN A 145 -0.34 14.12 -6.08
C GLN A 145 -0.02 13.01 -7.06
N VAL A 146 -0.63 11.85 -6.83
CA VAL A 146 -0.51 10.67 -7.70
C VAL A 146 -0.82 10.99 -9.15
N GLN A 147 -0.03 10.47 -10.08
CA GLN A 147 -0.10 10.76 -11.50
C GLN A 147 -0.32 9.50 -12.34
N MET A 148 -1.19 9.63 -13.36
CA MET A 148 -1.41 8.62 -14.37
C MET A 148 -1.23 9.25 -15.75
N LEU A 149 -0.47 8.62 -16.62
CA LEU A 149 -0.46 8.94 -18.04
C LEU A 149 -1.47 8.03 -18.75
N TYR A 150 -2.52 8.63 -19.29
CA TYR A 150 -3.66 7.95 -19.88
C TYR A 150 -3.68 8.11 -21.40
N PRO A 151 -3.66 7.02 -22.18
CA PRO A 151 -3.70 7.09 -23.64
C PRO A 151 -5.14 7.25 -24.15
N VAL A 152 -5.40 8.29 -24.92
CA VAL A 152 -6.59 8.48 -25.75
C VAL A 152 -6.22 8.18 -27.19
N THR A 153 -7.05 7.44 -27.92
CA THR A 153 -6.78 7.05 -29.31
C THR A 153 -7.89 7.48 -30.23
N VAL A 154 -7.52 8.01 -31.40
CA VAL A 154 -8.44 8.39 -32.49
C VAL A 154 -7.95 7.79 -33.80
N ASP A 155 -8.82 7.01 -34.49
CA ASP A 155 -8.52 6.51 -35.82
C ASP A 155 -8.67 7.64 -36.84
N VAL A 156 -7.66 7.83 -37.68
CA VAL A 156 -7.62 8.89 -38.71
C VAL A 156 -7.18 8.34 -40.06
N LYS A 157 -7.60 9.00 -41.14
CA LYS A 157 -7.23 8.64 -42.51
C LYS A 157 -6.64 9.84 -43.20
N GLY A 158 -5.80 9.63 -44.21
CA GLY A 158 -5.05 10.62 -44.95
C GLY A 158 -5.75 11.97 -45.15
N GLY A 159 -4.98 13.06 -45.06
CA GLY A 159 -5.43 14.44 -45.11
C GLY A 159 -5.22 15.20 -43.80
N ARG A 160 -5.77 16.42 -43.73
CA ARG A 160 -5.64 17.26 -42.55
C ARG A 160 -6.73 16.91 -41.54
N PHE A 161 -6.28 16.51 -40.34
CA PHE A 161 -7.13 16.24 -39.17
C PHE A 161 -6.98 17.36 -38.13
N THR A 162 -8.10 17.78 -37.55
CA THR A 162 -8.10 18.83 -36.49
C THR A 162 -9.04 18.43 -35.37
N ILE A 163 -8.60 18.63 -34.13
CA ILE A 163 -9.36 18.36 -32.89
C ILE A 163 -9.07 19.43 -31.85
N GLY A 164 -10.06 19.76 -31.02
CA GLY A 164 -9.89 20.65 -29.88
C GLY A 164 -9.13 19.94 -28.73
N ARG A 165 -8.20 20.68 -28.09
CA ARG A 165 -7.50 20.14 -26.92
C ARG A 165 -8.48 19.74 -25.81
N ASP A 166 -9.48 20.57 -25.51
CA ASP A 166 -10.47 20.28 -24.47
C ASP A 166 -11.27 19.01 -24.78
N GLU A 167 -11.59 18.76 -26.06
CA GLU A 167 -12.23 17.52 -26.49
C GLU A 167 -11.35 16.29 -26.17
N VAL A 168 -10.04 16.37 -26.43
CA VAL A 168 -9.08 15.32 -26.08
C VAL A 168 -9.03 15.11 -24.55
N LEU A 169 -8.99 16.19 -23.77
CA LEU A 169 -8.98 16.11 -22.32
C LEU A 169 -10.28 15.49 -21.78
N ASP A 170 -11.42 15.77 -22.38
CA ASP A 170 -12.71 15.17 -21.99
C ASP A 170 -12.78 13.66 -22.28
N MET A 171 -12.12 13.22 -23.37
CA MET A 171 -12.01 11.79 -23.70
C MET A 171 -11.13 11.02 -22.69
N ALA A 172 -10.23 11.69 -21.99
CA ALA A 172 -9.38 11.07 -20.99
C ALA A 172 -10.16 10.86 -19.67
N ASN A 173 -10.84 9.73 -19.58
CA ASN A 173 -11.66 9.36 -18.42
C ASN A 173 -11.27 7.97 -17.90
N ALA A 174 -10.25 7.90 -17.04
CA ALA A 174 -9.81 6.66 -16.41
C ALA A 174 -10.81 6.23 -15.33
N GLN A 175 -11.28 5.00 -15.42
CA GLN A 175 -12.08 4.38 -14.37
C GLN A 175 -11.15 3.75 -13.35
N VAL A 176 -11.05 4.35 -12.18
CA VAL A 176 -10.27 3.85 -11.04
C VAL A 176 -11.19 3.48 -9.89
N ALA A 177 -10.67 2.70 -8.95
CA ALA A 177 -11.45 2.20 -7.82
C ALA A 177 -12.07 3.31 -6.96
N ASN A 178 -11.45 4.48 -6.90
CA ASN A 178 -11.97 5.65 -6.19
C ASN A 178 -12.26 6.83 -7.13
N PRO A 179 -13.45 6.87 -7.79
CA PRO A 179 -13.80 7.89 -8.79
C PRO A 179 -14.16 9.28 -8.19
N ARG A 180 -14.08 9.46 -6.87
CA ARG A 180 -14.42 10.75 -6.21
C ARG A 180 -13.40 11.86 -6.46
N SER A 181 -12.35 11.59 -7.21
CA SER A 181 -11.36 12.57 -7.61
C SER A 181 -11.84 13.39 -8.80
N ASN A 182 -11.49 14.67 -8.80
CA ASN A 182 -11.59 15.52 -9.97
C ASN A 182 -10.16 15.87 -10.42
N PRO A 183 -9.50 15.00 -11.21
CA PRO A 183 -8.12 15.16 -11.59
C PRO A 183 -7.93 16.39 -12.46
N THR A 184 -6.82 17.10 -12.27
CA THR A 184 -6.36 18.03 -13.28
C THR A 184 -5.80 17.25 -14.47
N LYS A 185 -6.09 17.72 -15.68
CA LYS A 185 -5.71 17.06 -16.92
C LYS A 185 -4.76 17.92 -17.72
N GLU A 186 -3.71 17.30 -18.24
CA GLU A 186 -2.71 17.98 -19.08
C GLU A 186 -2.32 17.05 -20.22
N LEU A 187 -2.42 17.53 -21.46
CA LEU A 187 -1.93 16.80 -22.63
C LEU A 187 -0.41 16.94 -22.71
N LEU A 188 0.32 15.83 -22.62
CA LEU A 188 1.78 15.84 -22.62
C LEU A 188 2.39 15.46 -23.97
N PHE A 189 1.87 14.43 -24.61
CA PHE A 189 2.45 13.87 -25.83
C PHE A 189 1.38 13.56 -26.88
N ILE A 190 1.77 13.69 -28.15
CA ILE A 190 0.92 13.35 -29.31
C ILE A 190 1.76 12.53 -30.27
N ARG A 191 1.28 11.34 -30.64
CA ARG A 191 1.96 10.44 -31.59
C ARG A 191 0.98 9.97 -32.65
N LEU A 192 1.38 10.15 -33.91
CA LEU A 192 0.69 9.57 -35.06
C LEU A 192 1.41 8.29 -35.46
N MET A 193 0.69 7.17 -35.47
CA MET A 193 1.22 5.86 -35.87
C MET A 193 0.43 5.31 -37.04
N PRO A 194 1.06 4.56 -37.96
CA PRO A 194 0.30 3.81 -38.94
C PRO A 194 -0.63 2.80 -38.22
N LYS A 195 -1.80 2.53 -38.83
CA LYS A 195 -2.73 1.52 -38.31
C LYS A 195 -2.11 0.12 -38.32
N HIS A 196 -1.25 -0.15 -39.30
CA HIS A 196 -0.42 -1.36 -39.35
C HIS A 196 1.05 -0.97 -39.21
N VAL A 197 1.65 -1.37 -38.10
CA VAL A 197 3.02 -0.99 -37.68
C VAL A 197 4.01 -2.02 -38.22
N ALA A 198 4.95 -1.59 -39.07
CA ALA A 198 6.08 -2.41 -39.53
C ALA A 198 7.33 -2.17 -38.68
N HIS A 199 7.54 -0.95 -38.18
CA HIS A 199 8.62 -0.59 -37.30
C HIS A 199 8.16 0.38 -36.21
N PHE A 200 8.65 0.27 -34.98
CA PHE A 200 8.27 1.18 -33.87
C PHE A 200 8.68 2.64 -34.11
N THR A 201 9.65 2.87 -35.00
CA THR A 201 10.13 4.22 -35.35
C THR A 201 9.32 4.90 -36.44
N GLU A 202 8.23 4.33 -36.94
CA GLU A 202 7.34 4.94 -37.96
C GLU A 202 6.50 6.07 -37.40
N GLY A 203 6.45 6.22 -36.09
CA GLY A 203 5.66 7.26 -35.43
C GLY A 203 6.18 8.67 -35.69
N VAL A 204 5.24 9.61 -35.82
CA VAL A 204 5.52 11.04 -35.93
C VAL A 204 5.04 11.72 -34.65
N SER A 205 5.92 12.51 -34.01
CA SER A 205 5.59 13.33 -32.85
C SER A 205 4.97 14.65 -33.26
N TYR A 206 3.94 15.07 -32.49
CA TYR A 206 3.31 16.39 -32.57
C TYR A 206 3.26 17.04 -31.16
N ASP A 207 4.23 16.75 -30.31
CA ASP A 207 4.29 17.24 -28.92
C ASP A 207 4.32 18.76 -28.83
N ASP A 208 4.88 19.42 -29.84
CA ASP A 208 4.90 20.87 -29.97
C ASP A 208 3.49 21.50 -30.01
N GLN A 209 2.48 20.71 -30.34
CA GLN A 209 1.08 21.15 -30.38
C GLN A 209 0.30 20.84 -29.09
N ALA A 210 0.87 20.13 -28.15
CA ALA A 210 0.15 19.74 -26.93
C ALA A 210 -0.38 20.92 -26.11
N GLY A 211 0.26 22.09 -26.21
CA GLY A 211 -0.17 23.34 -25.58
C GLY A 211 -1.19 24.17 -26.37
N ASN A 212 -1.48 23.82 -27.62
CA ASN A 212 -2.39 24.57 -28.48
C ASN A 212 -3.86 24.27 -28.14
N ASP A 213 -4.74 25.25 -28.27
CA ASP A 213 -6.20 25.02 -28.11
C ASP A 213 -6.79 24.13 -29.19
N THR A 214 -6.18 24.17 -30.38
CA THR A 214 -6.54 23.35 -31.55
C THR A 214 -5.29 22.61 -32.03
N ILE A 215 -5.38 21.30 -32.11
CA ILE A 215 -4.34 20.41 -32.59
C ILE A 215 -4.64 20.07 -34.06
N THR A 216 -3.65 20.30 -34.92
CA THR A 216 -3.79 20.01 -36.37
C THR A 216 -2.67 19.05 -36.77
N VAL A 217 -3.04 17.94 -37.37
CA VAL A 217 -2.13 16.87 -37.82
C VAL A 217 -2.31 16.64 -39.31
N ASP A 218 -1.22 16.70 -40.06
CA ASP A 218 -1.23 16.30 -41.47
C ASP A 218 -0.99 14.78 -41.53
N VAL A 219 -2.06 14.02 -41.79
CA VAL A 219 -2.06 12.55 -41.79
C VAL A 219 -1.63 12.06 -43.17
N PRO A 220 -0.59 11.24 -43.30
CA PRO A 220 -0.22 10.60 -44.57
C PRO A 220 -1.35 9.75 -45.13
N GLU A 221 -1.29 9.43 -46.46
CA GLU A 221 -2.27 8.52 -47.04
C GLU A 221 -2.31 7.16 -46.35
N GLY A 222 -3.51 6.60 -46.17
CA GLY A 222 -3.75 5.35 -45.47
C GLY A 222 -4.40 5.53 -44.10
N GLU A 223 -4.51 4.43 -43.39
CA GLU A 223 -5.12 4.39 -42.04
C GLU A 223 -4.06 4.58 -40.97
N HIS A 224 -4.33 5.46 -40.03
CA HIS A 224 -3.45 5.80 -38.92
C HIS A 224 -4.21 5.84 -37.60
N VAL A 225 -3.48 5.80 -36.50
CA VAL A 225 -4.00 6.03 -35.16
C VAL A 225 -3.26 7.21 -34.55
N LEU A 226 -4.01 8.16 -34.07
CA LEU A 226 -3.49 9.30 -33.33
C LEU A 226 -3.62 9.00 -31.82
N TYR A 227 -2.52 9.03 -31.11
CA TYR A 227 -2.44 8.81 -29.68
C TYR A 227 -2.20 10.14 -28.98
N PHE A 228 -3.06 10.44 -28.02
CA PHE A 228 -2.92 11.58 -27.11
C PHE A 228 -2.64 11.03 -25.70
N PHE A 229 -1.56 11.46 -25.11
CA PHE A 229 -1.19 11.04 -23.75
C PHE A 229 -1.52 12.15 -22.77
N VAL A 230 -2.59 11.95 -22.02
CA VAL A 230 -3.10 12.90 -21.04
C VAL A 230 -2.65 12.50 -19.65
N LYS A 231 -1.92 13.39 -18.99
CA LYS A 231 -1.59 13.25 -17.57
C LYS A 231 -2.82 13.59 -16.73
N LEU A 232 -3.25 12.65 -15.92
CA LEU A 232 -4.28 12.81 -14.89
C LEU A 232 -3.57 12.95 -13.54
N ASN A 233 -3.66 14.13 -12.94
CA ASN A 233 -2.99 14.45 -11.69
C ASN A 233 -4.01 14.50 -10.55
N GLY A 234 -3.74 13.78 -9.44
CA GLY A 234 -4.68 13.66 -8.32
C GLY A 234 -5.93 12.83 -8.64
N TYR A 235 -5.82 11.88 -9.55
CA TYR A 235 -6.93 11.05 -10.00
C TYR A 235 -7.45 10.06 -8.94
N SER A 236 -6.67 9.79 -7.90
CA SER A 236 -7.05 8.91 -6.78
C SER A 236 -7.03 9.67 -5.46
N ARG A 237 -7.96 9.31 -4.57
CA ARG A 237 -8.09 9.89 -3.23
C ARG A 237 -7.95 8.82 -2.16
N VAL A 238 -7.58 9.26 -0.97
CA VAL A 238 -7.56 8.43 0.24
C VAL A 238 -8.93 7.78 0.45
N ILE A 239 -8.94 6.47 0.64
CA ILE A 239 -10.12 5.67 0.97
C ILE A 239 -10.36 5.83 2.47
N LEU A 240 -11.58 6.19 2.85
CA LEU A 240 -12.01 6.37 4.24
C LEU A 240 -11.19 7.37 5.07
N GLY A 241 -10.59 8.37 4.44
CA GLY A 241 -9.85 9.43 5.15
C GLY A 241 -10.72 10.24 6.09
N ALA A 242 -10.27 10.49 7.32
CA ALA A 242 -10.91 11.38 8.28
C ALA A 242 -10.74 12.85 7.88
N PRO A 243 -11.50 13.79 8.51
CA PRO A 243 -11.31 15.22 8.26
C PRO A 243 -9.85 15.67 8.42
N GLY A 244 -9.33 16.38 7.44
CA GLY A 244 -7.92 16.81 7.34
C GLY A 244 -7.00 15.85 6.57
N ALA A 245 -7.43 14.60 6.33
CA ALA A 245 -6.66 13.58 5.62
C ALA A 245 -7.40 12.95 4.42
N SER A 246 -8.59 13.42 4.07
CA SER A 246 -9.41 12.84 2.99
C SER A 246 -9.07 13.35 1.58
N GLY A 247 -7.85 13.80 1.36
CA GLY A 247 -7.36 14.44 0.15
C GLY A 247 -6.90 13.48 -0.95
N PRO A 248 -6.21 14.01 -1.97
CA PRO A 248 -5.57 13.19 -2.99
C PRO A 248 -4.44 12.34 -2.40
N VAL A 249 -4.18 11.19 -3.04
CA VAL A 249 -3.07 10.31 -2.71
C VAL A 249 -1.74 10.94 -3.12
N VAL A 250 -0.68 10.77 -2.34
CA VAL A 250 0.67 11.24 -2.67
C VAL A 250 1.26 10.47 -3.85
N ASN A 251 2.10 11.11 -4.66
CA ASN A 251 2.85 10.40 -5.70
C ASN A 251 3.95 9.53 -5.08
N HIS A 252 3.72 8.24 -4.97
CA HIS A 252 4.68 7.28 -4.41
C HIS A 252 5.93 7.06 -5.28
N LEU A 253 5.93 7.54 -6.52
CA LEU A 253 7.10 7.51 -7.41
C LEU A 253 7.95 8.78 -7.31
N ASP A 254 7.56 9.76 -6.48
CA ASP A 254 8.29 11.01 -6.21
C ASP A 254 8.76 11.05 -4.75
N GLY A 255 10.04 10.76 -4.53
CA GLY A 255 10.62 10.72 -3.19
C GLY A 255 10.53 12.05 -2.42
N LYS A 256 10.54 13.19 -3.12
CA LYS A 256 10.39 14.50 -2.47
C LYS A 256 8.96 14.73 -1.99
N ALA A 257 7.96 14.29 -2.76
CA ALA A 257 6.58 14.37 -2.34
C ALA A 257 6.32 13.48 -1.12
N VAL A 258 6.87 12.25 -1.13
CA VAL A 258 6.79 11.32 0.00
C VAL A 258 7.48 11.89 1.23
N GLU A 259 8.70 12.40 1.11
CA GLU A 259 9.45 12.99 2.22
C GLU A 259 8.69 14.16 2.86
N ARG A 260 8.20 15.12 2.06
CA ARG A 260 7.42 16.27 2.58
C ARG A 260 6.14 15.85 3.30
N TYR A 261 5.46 14.82 2.77
CA TYR A 261 4.28 14.28 3.43
C TYR A 261 4.61 13.69 4.80
N LEU A 262 5.66 12.88 4.87
CA LEU A 262 6.11 12.22 6.10
C LEU A 262 6.67 13.22 7.12
N ASP A 263 7.43 14.21 6.68
CA ASP A 263 8.00 15.25 7.54
C ASP A 263 6.89 16.10 8.17
N LYS A 264 5.83 16.44 7.42
CA LYS A 264 4.68 17.14 8.00
C LYS A 264 4.00 16.33 9.10
N PHE A 265 3.90 15.01 8.93
CA PHE A 265 3.38 14.12 9.97
C PHE A 265 4.28 14.11 11.20
N SER A 266 5.59 13.93 11.04
CA SER A 266 6.53 13.90 12.17
C SER A 266 6.70 15.26 12.85
N ASP A 267 6.59 16.36 12.10
CA ASP A 267 6.63 17.72 12.65
C ASP A 267 5.45 18.01 13.57
N ALA A 268 4.27 17.51 13.22
CA ALA A 268 3.10 17.59 14.09
C ALA A 268 3.22 16.66 15.31
N MET A 269 3.63 15.43 15.10
CA MET A 269 3.65 14.38 16.13
C MET A 269 4.84 14.47 17.11
N HIS A 270 5.96 15.07 16.71
CA HIS A 270 7.17 15.23 17.52
C HIS A 270 7.70 13.92 18.14
N PHE A 271 7.83 12.85 17.34
CA PHE A 271 8.24 11.51 17.81
C PHE A 271 9.60 11.48 18.54
N THR A 272 10.56 12.33 18.14
CA THR A 272 11.92 12.38 18.73
C THR A 272 12.02 13.32 19.92
N ARG A 273 11.01 14.19 20.09
CA ARG A 273 10.91 15.20 21.16
C ARG A 273 9.46 15.28 21.63
N GLY A 274 9.20 15.88 22.74
CA GLY A 274 7.82 16.02 23.24
C GLY A 274 7.27 14.74 23.88
N LYS A 275 5.95 14.69 23.98
CA LYS A 275 5.23 13.68 24.79
C LYS A 275 5.23 12.28 24.18
N LEU A 276 5.34 12.15 22.84
CA LEU A 276 5.31 10.85 22.16
C LEU A 276 6.66 10.14 22.08
N LYS A 277 7.75 10.80 22.48
CA LYS A 277 9.09 10.22 22.41
C LYS A 277 9.17 8.83 23.06
N GLY A 278 9.50 7.82 22.26
CA GLY A 278 9.69 6.44 22.69
C GLY A 278 8.41 5.72 23.15
N LYS A 279 7.22 6.27 22.84
CA LYS A 279 5.93 5.66 23.19
C LYS A 279 5.28 4.91 22.02
N ILE A 280 5.58 5.31 20.81
CA ILE A 280 5.12 4.63 19.58
C ILE A 280 6.24 3.70 19.11
N ARG A 281 5.92 2.42 18.87
CA ARG A 281 6.87 1.41 18.41
C ARG A 281 7.11 1.48 16.92
N ALA A 282 6.03 1.53 16.13
CA ALA A 282 6.10 1.45 14.68
C ALA A 282 5.11 2.41 14.02
N ALA A 283 5.51 2.91 12.86
CA ALA A 283 4.64 3.55 11.91
C ALA A 283 4.14 2.50 10.91
N PHE A 284 2.84 2.44 10.70
CA PHE A 284 2.18 1.52 9.79
C PHE A 284 1.82 2.20 8.47
N CYS A 285 2.05 1.51 7.37
CA CYS A 285 1.55 1.86 6.04
C CYS A 285 0.75 0.68 5.50
N ASP A 286 -0.50 0.95 5.13
CA ASP A 286 -1.46 0.00 4.59
C ASP A 286 -1.12 -0.40 3.14
N SER A 287 -1.90 -1.33 2.57
CA SER A 287 -1.74 -1.84 1.20
C SER A 287 -1.76 -0.74 0.14
N PHE A 288 -0.98 -0.97 -0.93
CA PHE A 288 -0.79 0.01 -1.99
C PHE A 288 -1.87 -0.13 -3.07
N GLU A 289 -3.06 0.35 -2.79
CA GLU A 289 -4.15 0.44 -3.77
C GLU A 289 -3.96 1.65 -4.68
N LEU A 290 -2.94 1.58 -5.55
CA LEU A 290 -2.46 2.67 -6.41
C LEU A 290 -2.76 2.39 -7.89
N GLU A 291 -3.93 1.85 -8.19
CA GLU A 291 -4.32 1.50 -9.56
C GLU A 291 -4.10 2.68 -10.52
N GLY A 292 -3.34 2.41 -11.58
CA GLY A 292 -3.03 3.40 -12.60
C GLY A 292 -1.90 4.38 -12.27
N ASN A 293 -1.26 4.31 -11.12
CA ASN A 293 -0.05 5.09 -10.82
C ASN A 293 1.10 4.61 -11.69
N ASN A 294 1.33 5.28 -12.81
CA ASN A 294 2.31 4.88 -13.81
C ASN A 294 3.22 6.02 -14.26
N TRP A 295 3.11 7.20 -13.64
CA TRP A 295 3.82 8.39 -14.09
C TRP A 295 4.40 9.23 -12.94
N THR A 296 5.56 9.78 -13.21
CA THR A 296 6.21 10.81 -12.41
C THR A 296 7.07 11.70 -13.32
N PRO A 297 7.34 12.96 -12.98
CA PRO A 297 8.26 13.79 -13.74
C PRO A 297 9.63 13.11 -13.91
N GLY A 298 10.20 13.18 -15.12
CA GLY A 298 11.48 12.55 -15.42
C GLY A 298 11.44 11.06 -15.77
N MET A 299 10.28 10.45 -15.89
CA MET A 299 10.11 9.02 -16.18
C MET A 299 10.92 8.55 -17.40
N PHE A 300 10.96 9.31 -18.50
CA PHE A 300 11.73 8.93 -19.68
C PHE A 300 13.24 8.86 -19.40
N ALA A 301 13.77 9.86 -18.69
CA ALA A 301 15.19 9.89 -18.34
C ALA A 301 15.56 8.74 -17.37
N GLU A 302 14.71 8.44 -16.41
CA GLU A 302 14.91 7.31 -15.49
C GLU A 302 14.80 5.97 -16.22
N PHE A 303 13.89 5.82 -17.17
CA PHE A 303 13.78 4.62 -17.99
C PHE A 303 15.05 4.42 -18.84
N GLU A 304 15.47 5.43 -19.60
CA GLU A 304 16.63 5.35 -20.46
C GLU A 304 17.93 5.08 -19.68
N LYS A 305 18.11 5.76 -18.54
CA LYS A 305 19.24 5.55 -17.62
C LYS A 305 19.34 4.11 -17.13
N ARG A 306 18.21 3.46 -16.84
CA ARG A 306 18.15 2.12 -16.24
C ARG A 306 18.18 1.01 -17.29
N MET A 307 17.46 1.19 -18.39
CA MET A 307 17.29 0.17 -19.43
C MET A 307 18.28 0.31 -20.59
N GLY A 308 18.90 1.49 -20.78
CA GLY A 308 19.90 1.73 -21.82
C GLY A 308 19.29 1.98 -23.20
N TYR A 309 17.99 2.21 -23.31
CA TYR A 309 17.30 2.58 -24.54
C TYR A 309 16.14 3.53 -24.26
N SER A 310 15.71 4.27 -25.29
CA SER A 310 14.60 5.24 -25.15
C SER A 310 13.24 4.56 -25.13
N LEU A 311 12.36 5.03 -24.23
CA LEU A 311 10.96 4.62 -24.18
C LEU A 311 10.12 5.23 -25.29
N ASP A 312 10.55 6.35 -25.89
CA ASP A 312 9.76 7.17 -26.79
C ASP A 312 9.15 6.41 -27.99
N PRO A 313 9.88 5.54 -28.73
CA PRO A 313 9.30 4.79 -29.85
C PRO A 313 8.19 3.82 -29.43
N PHE A 314 8.15 3.43 -28.15
CA PHE A 314 7.22 2.46 -27.60
C PHE A 314 6.06 3.10 -26.83
N LEU A 315 6.09 4.43 -26.67
CA LEU A 315 5.10 5.18 -25.88
C LEU A 315 3.64 4.81 -26.22
N PRO A 316 3.23 4.66 -27.49
CA PRO A 316 1.87 4.27 -27.85
C PRO A 316 1.42 2.90 -27.34
N TYR A 317 2.35 2.03 -26.97
CA TYR A 317 2.08 0.62 -26.67
C TYR A 317 2.36 0.23 -25.21
N VAL A 318 3.13 1.04 -24.49
CA VAL A 318 3.51 0.80 -23.10
C VAL A 318 2.38 1.19 -22.15
N PHE A 319 1.80 2.38 -22.35
CA PHE A 319 0.70 2.86 -21.54
C PHE A 319 -0.62 2.26 -22.00
N GLN A 320 -1.28 1.52 -21.13
CA GLN A 320 -2.56 0.90 -21.37
C GLN A 320 -3.68 1.74 -20.73
N ARG A 321 -4.87 1.73 -21.34
CA ARG A 321 -6.05 2.24 -20.65
C ARG A 321 -6.31 1.42 -19.40
N THR A 322 -6.84 2.09 -18.39
CA THR A 322 -7.26 1.44 -17.16
C THR A 322 -8.76 1.17 -17.22
N GLY A 323 -9.16 -0.06 -16.94
CA GLY A 323 -10.55 -0.44 -16.75
C GLY A 323 -11.07 -0.08 -15.37
N ALA A 324 -12.27 -0.51 -15.05
CA ALA A 324 -12.81 -0.49 -13.70
C ALA A 324 -11.88 -1.28 -12.78
N MET A 325 -11.65 -0.83 -11.55
CA MET A 325 -10.71 -1.43 -10.59
C MET A 325 -9.22 -1.33 -10.99
N GLY A 326 -8.88 -0.46 -11.96
CA GLY A 326 -7.50 -0.23 -12.35
C GLY A 326 -6.87 -1.31 -13.23
N GLU A 327 -7.64 -2.28 -13.68
CA GLU A 327 -7.14 -3.34 -14.56
C GLU A 327 -6.74 -2.80 -15.94
N PRO A 328 -5.59 -3.25 -16.51
CA PRO A 328 -5.19 -2.81 -17.84
C PRO A 328 -6.13 -3.37 -18.90
N VAL A 329 -6.59 -2.51 -19.81
CA VAL A 329 -7.38 -2.90 -20.99
C VAL A 329 -6.43 -3.40 -22.07
N ARG A 330 -6.35 -4.69 -22.27
CA ARG A 330 -5.36 -5.35 -23.16
C ARG A 330 -5.44 -4.97 -24.63
N GLU A 331 -6.60 -4.47 -25.10
CA GLU A 331 -6.87 -4.17 -26.50
C GLU A 331 -6.58 -2.72 -26.92
N ALA A 332 -5.91 -1.96 -26.06
CA ALA A 332 -5.75 -0.51 -26.23
C ALA A 332 -4.61 -0.06 -27.14
N TYR A 333 -4.08 -0.92 -28.00
CA TYR A 333 -3.01 -0.49 -28.91
C TYR A 333 -3.46 0.41 -30.06
N GLY A 334 -4.72 0.30 -30.48
CA GLY A 334 -5.23 1.02 -31.64
C GLY A 334 -4.67 0.54 -32.99
N SER A 335 -3.50 -0.12 -33.01
CA SER A 335 -2.77 -0.57 -34.20
C SER A 335 -2.68 -2.10 -34.26
N SER A 336 -2.45 -2.63 -35.47
CA SER A 336 -1.99 -4.00 -35.72
C SER A 336 -0.49 -4.00 -36.06
N PHE A 337 0.15 -5.16 -35.95
CA PHE A 337 1.60 -5.29 -36.12
C PHE A 337 1.95 -6.27 -37.22
N SER A 338 3.03 -5.99 -37.98
CA SER A 338 3.64 -6.95 -38.87
C SER A 338 4.27 -8.11 -38.09
N PRO A 339 4.50 -9.28 -38.73
CA PRO A 339 5.15 -10.41 -38.05
C PRO A 339 6.55 -10.10 -37.53
N GLU A 340 7.25 -9.13 -38.10
CA GLU A 340 8.58 -8.70 -37.69
C GLU A 340 8.56 -7.82 -36.45
N VAL A 341 7.48 -7.07 -36.26
CA VAL A 341 7.20 -6.28 -35.06
C VAL A 341 6.39 -7.15 -34.10
N THR A 342 7.07 -8.05 -33.44
CA THR A 342 6.39 -9.04 -32.61
C THR A 342 5.78 -8.41 -31.35
N ARG A 343 4.61 -8.89 -30.98
CA ARG A 343 3.97 -8.60 -29.69
C ARG A 343 4.94 -8.84 -28.51
N ASP A 344 5.87 -9.77 -28.68
CA ASP A 344 6.92 -10.09 -27.74
C ASP A 344 7.80 -8.89 -27.37
N VAL A 345 8.15 -8.04 -28.35
CA VAL A 345 8.92 -6.81 -28.08
C VAL A 345 8.14 -5.86 -27.17
N ILE A 346 6.84 -5.68 -27.42
CA ILE A 346 5.99 -4.82 -26.60
C ILE A 346 5.89 -5.34 -25.17
N GLU A 347 5.70 -6.64 -25.00
CA GLU A 347 5.60 -7.25 -23.67
C GLU A 347 6.95 -7.14 -22.90
N ARG A 348 8.08 -7.21 -23.58
CA ARG A 348 9.40 -6.98 -22.97
C ARG A 348 9.57 -5.52 -22.54
N VAL A 349 9.22 -4.56 -23.39
CA VAL A 349 9.30 -3.14 -23.04
C VAL A 349 8.36 -2.81 -21.88
N ARG A 350 7.16 -3.41 -21.84
CA ARG A 350 6.23 -3.29 -20.71
C ARG A 350 6.82 -3.86 -19.42
N HIS A 351 7.46 -5.02 -19.52
CA HIS A 351 8.17 -5.61 -18.38
C HIS A 351 9.27 -4.67 -17.88
N ASP A 352 10.08 -4.10 -18.78
CA ASP A 352 11.13 -3.16 -18.41
C ASP A 352 10.56 -1.88 -17.81
N PHE A 353 9.46 -1.37 -18.35
CA PHE A 353 8.77 -0.21 -17.80
C PHE A 353 8.20 -0.49 -16.40
N TRP A 354 7.59 -1.65 -16.21
CA TRP A 354 7.14 -2.10 -14.90
C TRP A 354 8.31 -2.25 -13.91
N HIS A 355 9.44 -2.79 -14.37
CA HIS A 355 10.66 -2.92 -13.56
C HIS A 355 11.19 -1.55 -13.11
N VAL A 356 11.21 -0.56 -14.01
CA VAL A 356 11.58 0.82 -13.66
C VAL A 356 10.62 1.40 -12.60
N GLN A 357 9.34 1.20 -12.74
CA GLN A 357 8.37 1.65 -11.75
C GLN A 357 8.61 0.99 -10.38
N MET A 358 8.89 -0.32 -10.34
CA MET A 358 9.23 -1.01 -9.08
C MET A 358 10.50 -0.44 -8.43
N GLN A 359 11.54 -0.16 -9.21
CA GLN A 359 12.78 0.44 -8.71
C GLN A 359 12.52 1.85 -8.16
N LEU A 360 11.76 2.67 -8.90
CA LEU A 360 11.38 4.02 -8.44
C LEU A 360 10.53 3.95 -7.16
N PHE A 361 9.59 3.02 -7.09
CA PHE A 361 8.78 2.83 -5.88
C PHE A 361 9.65 2.43 -4.68
N LYS A 362 10.58 1.51 -4.89
CA LYS A 362 11.52 1.10 -3.84
C LYS A 362 12.39 2.28 -3.37
N GLU A 363 12.99 3.02 -4.28
CA GLU A 363 13.90 4.12 -3.96
C GLU A 363 13.17 5.35 -3.39
N ASN A 364 12.04 5.72 -3.98
CA ASN A 364 11.32 6.95 -3.67
C ASN A 364 10.24 6.79 -2.58
N PHE A 365 9.84 5.56 -2.29
CA PHE A 365 8.88 5.30 -1.23
C PHE A 365 9.47 4.43 -0.12
N ILE A 366 9.87 3.19 -0.39
CA ILE A 366 10.28 2.24 0.66
C ILE A 366 11.52 2.73 1.40
N ASP A 367 12.56 3.18 0.69
CA ASP A 367 13.79 3.68 1.32
C ASP A 367 13.52 4.98 2.09
N VAL A 368 12.78 5.92 1.49
CA VAL A 368 12.39 7.18 2.13
C VAL A 368 11.58 6.93 3.41
N TYR A 369 10.63 5.99 3.36
CA TYR A 369 9.80 5.62 4.50
C TYR A 369 10.62 4.97 5.63
N ASN A 370 11.51 4.04 5.29
CA ASN A 370 12.41 3.42 6.27
C ASN A 370 13.31 4.46 6.96
N ASP A 371 13.97 5.30 6.17
CA ASP A 371 14.85 6.33 6.69
C ASP A 371 14.10 7.32 7.57
N TRP A 372 12.89 7.72 7.16
CA TRP A 372 12.02 8.57 7.99
C TRP A 372 11.63 7.88 9.30
N CYS A 373 11.22 6.61 9.27
CA CYS A 373 10.93 5.85 10.49
C CYS A 373 12.12 5.83 11.42
N HIS A 374 13.30 5.49 10.92
CA HIS A 374 14.52 5.38 11.73
C HIS A 374 14.95 6.74 12.32
N ARG A 375 14.89 7.83 11.53
CA ARG A 375 15.15 9.20 12.03
C ARG A 375 14.21 9.60 13.16
N ASN A 376 12.98 9.09 13.16
CA ASN A 376 11.97 9.35 14.17
C ASN A 376 11.95 8.34 15.33
N GLY A 377 12.88 7.38 15.34
CA GLY A 377 12.97 6.35 16.38
C GLY A 377 11.83 5.32 16.32
N LEU A 378 11.23 5.16 15.15
CA LEU A 378 10.15 4.23 14.86
C LEU A 378 10.67 3.04 14.06
N LYS A 379 9.93 1.93 14.07
CA LYS A 379 10.10 0.82 13.13
C LYS A 379 9.17 1.01 11.94
N SER A 380 9.64 0.68 10.74
CA SER A 380 8.80 0.60 9.56
C SER A 380 7.95 -0.68 9.61
N ARG A 381 6.63 -0.54 9.55
CA ARG A 381 5.69 -1.63 9.37
C ARG A 381 4.82 -1.35 8.15
N VAL A 382 4.92 -2.18 7.12
CA VAL A 382 4.31 -1.91 5.81
C VAL A 382 3.71 -3.18 5.25
N GLN A 383 2.51 -3.08 4.69
CA GLN A 383 1.92 -4.14 3.88
C GLN A 383 2.62 -4.17 2.52
N ALA A 384 3.53 -5.14 2.34
CA ALA A 384 4.42 -5.22 1.20
C ALA A 384 3.75 -5.85 -0.04
N TYR A 385 2.54 -5.41 -0.36
CA TYR A 385 1.77 -5.89 -1.53
C TYR A 385 0.80 -4.80 -2.03
N GLY A 386 0.23 -5.03 -3.20
CA GLY A 386 -0.65 -4.12 -3.89
C GLY A 386 -0.09 -3.78 -5.27
N HIS A 387 0.26 -2.53 -5.50
CA HIS A 387 0.73 -2.03 -6.79
C HIS A 387 2.26 -2.15 -6.93
N GLN A 388 2.78 -2.08 -8.13
CA GLN A 388 4.17 -1.84 -8.59
C GLN A 388 5.31 -2.21 -7.60
N LEU A 389 5.23 -3.34 -6.93
CA LEU A 389 6.27 -3.82 -6.03
C LEU A 389 6.44 -5.35 -6.09
N HIS A 390 7.59 -5.82 -5.67
CA HIS A 390 7.85 -7.26 -5.54
C HIS A 390 7.74 -7.66 -4.06
N PRO A 391 6.70 -8.39 -3.64
CA PRO A 391 6.40 -8.58 -2.22
C PRO A 391 7.53 -9.25 -1.43
N VAL A 392 8.26 -10.20 -2.02
CA VAL A 392 9.42 -10.85 -1.36
C VAL A 392 10.54 -9.84 -1.13
N GLU A 393 10.95 -9.15 -2.20
CA GLU A 393 12.06 -8.18 -2.14
C GLU A 393 11.73 -7.02 -1.21
N THR A 394 10.55 -6.40 -1.35
CA THR A 394 10.11 -5.29 -0.50
C THR A 394 10.13 -5.68 0.96
N SER A 395 9.66 -6.88 1.30
CA SER A 395 9.66 -7.38 2.67
C SER A 395 11.05 -7.53 3.29
N MET A 396 12.09 -7.68 2.47
CA MET A 396 13.47 -7.76 2.96
C MET A 396 13.99 -6.42 3.54
N TYR A 397 13.48 -5.30 3.05
CA TYR A 397 13.95 -3.97 3.46
C TYR A 397 13.26 -3.44 4.72
N LEU A 398 12.09 -3.96 5.07
CA LEU A 398 11.27 -3.46 6.18
C LEU A 398 11.72 -4.01 7.53
N ASP A 399 11.49 -3.24 8.61
CA ASP A 399 11.72 -3.74 9.97
C ASP A 399 10.68 -4.78 10.37
N ILE A 400 9.43 -4.54 10.00
CA ILE A 400 8.28 -5.41 10.25
C ILE A 400 7.47 -5.51 8.96
N PRO A 401 7.80 -6.45 8.06
CA PRO A 401 6.99 -6.70 6.90
C PRO A 401 5.62 -7.25 7.31
N GLU A 402 4.56 -6.73 6.69
CA GLU A 402 3.18 -7.11 6.99
C GLU A 402 2.49 -7.66 5.76
N CYS A 403 1.64 -8.64 5.96
CA CYS A 403 0.73 -9.23 4.99
C CYS A 403 -0.72 -9.10 5.47
N GLU A 404 -1.64 -9.79 4.82
CA GLU A 404 -3.06 -9.75 5.16
C GLU A 404 -3.67 -11.15 5.07
N SER A 405 -4.65 -11.45 5.90
CA SER A 405 -5.48 -12.65 5.79
C SER A 405 -6.96 -12.32 5.94
N TRP A 406 -7.75 -12.96 5.10
CA TRP A 406 -9.20 -12.84 5.09
C TRP A 406 -9.85 -14.08 5.68
N ILE A 407 -10.96 -13.91 6.39
CA ILE A 407 -11.75 -15.04 6.87
C ILE A 407 -12.30 -15.83 5.67
N HIS A 408 -12.69 -15.13 4.61
CA HIS A 408 -13.36 -15.68 3.45
C HIS A 408 -12.67 -15.31 2.13
N ASP A 409 -12.79 -16.16 1.12
CA ASP A 409 -12.25 -15.93 -0.21
C ASP A 409 -13.10 -14.93 -1.00
N GLY A 410 -12.77 -13.64 -0.91
CA GLY A 410 -13.25 -12.63 -1.83
C GLY A 410 -14.45 -11.80 -1.38
N ILE A 411 -14.52 -10.62 -1.98
CA ILE A 411 -15.53 -9.59 -1.72
C ILE A 411 -16.88 -10.02 -2.32
N GLY A 412 -17.94 -9.94 -1.53
CA GLY A 412 -19.33 -10.04 -2.02
C GLY A 412 -19.84 -11.45 -2.33
N ARG A 413 -19.14 -12.51 -1.92
CA ARG A 413 -19.65 -13.88 -2.04
C ARG A 413 -20.50 -14.24 -0.84
N VAL A 414 -21.68 -14.83 -1.10
CA VAL A 414 -22.45 -15.52 -0.08
C VAL A 414 -21.66 -16.78 0.32
N MET A 415 -21.38 -16.89 1.60
CA MET A 415 -20.56 -17.98 2.12
C MET A 415 -21.37 -19.27 2.23
N GLU A 416 -20.86 -20.33 1.61
CA GLU A 416 -21.33 -21.67 1.91
C GLU A 416 -20.84 -22.11 3.31
N PRO A 417 -21.62 -22.90 4.04
CA PRO A 417 -21.18 -23.45 5.32
C PRO A 417 -19.82 -24.13 5.20
N ASN A 418 -18.89 -23.81 6.10
CA ASN A 418 -17.51 -24.32 6.14
C ASN A 418 -16.59 -23.89 4.98
N GLN A 419 -16.94 -22.90 4.18
CA GLN A 419 -16.09 -22.39 3.11
C GLN A 419 -14.75 -21.84 3.65
N TYR A 420 -14.73 -21.32 4.87
CA TYR A 420 -13.50 -20.90 5.57
C TYR A 420 -12.50 -22.06 5.74
N LEU A 421 -12.94 -23.32 5.75
CA LEU A 421 -12.07 -24.48 5.82
C LEU A 421 -11.28 -24.71 4.53
N SER A 422 -11.81 -24.28 3.39
CA SER A 422 -11.17 -24.43 2.08
C SER A 422 -10.55 -23.13 1.58
N GLY A 423 -10.75 -22.01 2.28
CA GLY A 423 -10.28 -20.69 1.90
C GLY A 423 -8.80 -20.63 1.55
N ARG A 424 -8.49 -20.08 0.38
CA ARG A 424 -7.13 -19.85 -0.11
C ARG A 424 -6.70 -18.40 0.09
N GLY A 425 -7.58 -17.58 0.67
CA GLY A 425 -7.43 -16.15 0.74
C GLY A 425 -6.08 -15.72 1.27
N TYR A 426 -5.37 -14.96 0.50
CA TYR A 426 -4.09 -14.28 0.81
C TYR A 426 -2.94 -15.17 1.33
N SER A 427 -3.09 -16.49 1.42
CA SER A 427 -2.02 -17.38 1.85
C SER A 427 -0.74 -17.25 1.00
N MET A 428 -0.89 -16.94 -0.29
CA MET A 428 0.24 -16.69 -1.19
C MET A 428 0.96 -15.39 -0.83
N VAL A 429 0.22 -14.31 -0.58
CA VAL A 429 0.81 -13.02 -0.15
C VAL A 429 1.53 -13.20 1.18
N ASN A 430 0.91 -13.86 2.15
CA ASN A 430 1.52 -14.17 3.44
C ASN A 430 2.84 -14.95 3.25
N LYS A 431 2.87 -15.90 2.32
CA LYS A 431 4.07 -16.69 2.05
C LYS A 431 5.17 -15.88 1.37
N PHE A 432 4.83 -14.97 0.46
CA PHE A 432 5.81 -14.07 -0.14
C PHE A 432 6.45 -13.15 0.91
N VAL A 433 5.63 -12.53 1.77
CA VAL A 433 6.10 -11.64 2.83
C VAL A 433 6.96 -12.40 3.85
N SER A 434 6.50 -13.55 4.33
CA SER A 434 7.26 -14.37 5.28
C SER A 434 8.58 -14.89 4.70
N SER A 435 8.61 -15.20 3.39
CA SER A 435 9.83 -15.62 2.69
C SER A 435 10.85 -14.47 2.62
N GLY A 436 10.41 -13.26 2.27
CA GLY A 436 11.27 -12.06 2.28
C GLY A 436 11.82 -11.77 3.67
N ALA A 437 10.96 -11.80 4.68
CA ALA A 437 11.36 -11.65 6.08
C ALA A 437 12.42 -12.68 6.51
N PHE A 438 12.23 -13.95 6.14
CA PHE A 438 13.18 -15.02 6.43
C PHE A 438 14.53 -14.78 5.74
N LEU A 439 14.53 -14.43 4.46
CA LEU A 439 15.75 -14.14 3.70
C LEU A 439 16.55 -12.97 4.29
N ALA A 440 15.87 -11.97 4.84
CA ALA A 440 16.48 -10.81 5.49
C ALA A 440 16.71 -11.00 7.00
N ASN A 441 16.49 -12.20 7.54
CA ASN A 441 16.62 -12.50 8.97
C ASN A 441 15.76 -11.58 9.85
N ARG A 442 14.54 -11.26 9.42
CA ARG A 442 13.55 -10.52 10.20
C ARG A 442 12.79 -11.49 11.10
N ASN A 443 12.73 -11.18 12.39
CA ASN A 443 12.08 -12.08 13.36
C ASN A 443 10.56 -11.89 13.42
N ILE A 444 10.03 -10.76 12.95
CA ILE A 444 8.61 -10.43 13.05
C ILE A 444 8.04 -10.40 11.65
N VAL A 445 7.05 -11.23 11.41
CA VAL A 445 6.19 -11.22 10.23
C VAL A 445 4.79 -10.86 10.71
N SER A 446 4.39 -9.63 10.48
CA SER A 446 3.09 -9.12 10.88
C SER A 446 2.01 -9.48 9.86
N CYS A 447 0.78 -9.54 10.29
CA CYS A 447 -0.37 -9.76 9.42
C CYS A 447 -1.58 -8.97 9.94
N GLU A 448 -2.20 -8.22 9.05
CA GLU A 448 -3.57 -7.80 9.24
C GLU A 448 -4.44 -9.05 9.17
N GLU A 449 -4.89 -9.51 10.33
CA GLU A 449 -5.63 -10.77 10.39
C GLU A 449 -7.13 -10.55 10.51
N GLN A 450 -7.88 -11.44 9.86
CA GLN A 450 -9.33 -11.55 9.99
C GLN A 450 -10.09 -10.43 9.28
N THR A 451 -9.56 -9.92 8.17
CA THR A 451 -10.33 -9.09 7.25
C THR A 451 -11.59 -9.85 6.82
N ASN A 452 -12.74 -9.19 6.88
CA ASN A 452 -14.03 -9.83 6.68
C ASN A 452 -15.02 -8.88 6.01
N VAL A 453 -15.61 -9.33 4.92
CA VAL A 453 -16.66 -8.61 4.17
C VAL A 453 -18.05 -9.18 4.44
N GLY A 454 -18.14 -10.12 5.35
CA GLY A 454 -19.41 -10.72 5.78
C GLY A 454 -20.23 -9.84 6.70
N ASN A 455 -21.32 -10.41 7.22
CA ASN A 455 -22.20 -9.72 8.13
C ASN A 455 -21.54 -9.45 9.50
N ILE A 456 -21.77 -8.26 10.02
CA ILE A 456 -21.29 -7.83 11.34
C ILE A 456 -21.74 -8.84 12.41
N PHE A 457 -20.84 -9.20 13.33
CA PHE A 457 -21.08 -10.11 14.48
C PHE A 457 -21.49 -11.55 14.13
N GLN A 458 -21.35 -11.98 12.87
CA GLN A 458 -21.67 -13.37 12.48
C GLN A 458 -20.47 -14.31 12.47
N THR A 459 -19.24 -13.78 12.50
CA THR A 459 -18.03 -14.59 12.55
C THR A 459 -17.92 -15.33 13.88
N THR A 460 -17.66 -16.63 13.82
CA THR A 460 -17.47 -17.49 15.00
C THR A 460 -16.01 -17.51 15.46
N LEU A 461 -15.76 -17.88 16.72
CA LEU A 461 -14.39 -18.12 17.21
C LEU A 461 -13.71 -19.31 16.52
N GLU A 462 -14.47 -20.27 16.00
CA GLU A 462 -13.90 -21.37 15.20
C GLU A 462 -13.32 -20.85 13.88
N GLU A 463 -14.05 -20.00 13.15
CA GLU A 463 -13.58 -19.36 11.93
C GLU A 463 -12.33 -18.51 12.19
N VAL A 464 -12.36 -17.69 13.24
CA VAL A 464 -11.23 -16.89 13.69
C VAL A 464 -10.01 -17.76 13.99
N LYS A 465 -10.19 -18.90 14.69
CA LYS A 465 -9.09 -19.80 15.01
C LYS A 465 -8.50 -20.45 13.77
N VAL A 466 -9.33 -21.02 12.89
CA VAL A 466 -8.87 -21.71 11.69
C VAL A 466 -8.10 -20.79 10.76
N THR A 467 -8.59 -19.59 10.54
CA THR A 467 -7.90 -18.60 9.68
C THR A 467 -6.61 -18.10 10.32
N GLY A 468 -6.59 -17.85 11.63
CA GLY A 468 -5.37 -17.49 12.37
C GLY A 468 -4.31 -18.60 12.35
N ASP A 469 -4.70 -19.87 12.42
CA ASP A 469 -3.78 -21.01 12.29
C ASP A 469 -3.17 -21.09 10.88
N ARG A 470 -3.95 -20.80 9.84
CA ARG A 470 -3.45 -20.70 8.46
C ARG A 470 -2.43 -19.59 8.27
N SER A 471 -2.66 -18.43 8.89
CA SER A 471 -1.67 -17.35 8.89
C SER A 471 -0.36 -17.83 9.51
N ASN A 472 -0.40 -18.49 10.66
CA ASN A 472 0.79 -19.04 11.31
C ASN A 472 1.52 -20.07 10.43
N LEU A 473 0.79 -20.99 9.77
CA LEU A 473 1.36 -21.97 8.83
C LEU A 473 2.00 -21.30 7.60
N SER A 474 1.56 -20.11 7.24
CA SER A 474 2.15 -19.30 6.16
C SER A 474 3.40 -18.53 6.60
N GLY A 475 3.80 -18.62 7.88
CA GLY A 475 4.99 -17.96 8.44
C GLY A 475 4.70 -16.66 9.21
N VAL A 476 3.43 -16.29 9.37
CA VAL A 476 3.02 -15.17 10.22
C VAL A 476 3.25 -15.52 11.69
N ASN A 477 3.84 -14.59 12.45
CA ASN A 477 4.10 -14.76 13.86
C ASN A 477 3.74 -13.54 14.72
N HIS A 478 3.07 -12.55 14.10
CA HIS A 478 2.58 -11.35 14.79
C HIS A 478 1.23 -10.94 14.19
N SER A 479 0.18 -11.07 14.99
CA SER A 479 -1.20 -10.78 14.57
C SER A 479 -1.56 -9.34 14.89
N VAL A 480 -2.09 -8.61 13.91
CA VAL A 480 -2.81 -7.33 14.11
C VAL A 480 -4.24 -7.56 13.66
N LEU A 481 -5.13 -7.80 14.60
CA LEU A 481 -6.50 -8.17 14.30
C LEU A 481 -7.27 -7.01 13.67
N HIS A 482 -8.06 -7.29 12.64
CA HIS A 482 -8.87 -6.31 11.92
C HIS A 482 -10.33 -6.42 12.33
N GLY A 483 -10.86 -5.65 13.32
CA GLY A 483 -10.13 -4.79 14.23
C GLY A 483 -11.00 -4.49 15.45
N PHE A 484 -10.50 -3.69 16.36
CA PHE A 484 -11.26 -3.17 17.48
C PHE A 484 -11.86 -1.81 17.10
N ASN A 485 -13.18 -1.73 17.03
CA ASN A 485 -13.86 -0.50 16.67
C ASN A 485 -14.15 0.31 17.93
N TYR A 486 -13.76 1.57 17.94
CA TYR A 486 -14.13 2.50 19.01
C TYR A 486 -15.65 2.57 19.13
N SER A 487 -16.16 2.16 20.29
CA SER A 487 -17.61 2.03 20.52
C SER A 487 -17.93 2.39 21.98
N PRO A 488 -18.32 3.65 22.24
CA PRO A 488 -18.63 4.11 23.59
C PRO A 488 -19.79 3.32 24.20
N ARG A 489 -19.54 2.71 25.36
CA ARG A 489 -20.45 1.75 26.00
C ARG A 489 -21.86 2.29 26.26
N GLN A 490 -22.00 3.60 26.46
CA GLN A 490 -23.29 4.24 26.77
C GLN A 490 -24.02 4.78 25.53
N LYS A 491 -23.56 4.44 24.34
CA LYS A 491 -24.07 4.93 23.08
C LYS A 491 -24.52 3.77 22.19
N ASP A 492 -25.43 4.05 21.28
CA ASP A 492 -25.94 3.07 20.31
C ASP A 492 -25.03 2.94 19.08
N PHE A 493 -23.77 3.32 19.21
CA PHE A 493 -22.77 3.19 18.16
C PHE A 493 -21.81 2.03 18.48
N PHE A 494 -21.88 0.96 17.70
CA PHE A 494 -21.08 -0.26 17.87
C PHE A 494 -19.70 -0.19 17.21
N GLY A 495 -19.31 0.98 16.73
CA GLY A 495 -18.15 1.16 15.85
C GLY A 495 -18.46 0.79 14.41
N TRP A 496 -17.58 1.15 13.51
CA TRP A 496 -17.73 0.83 12.10
C TRP A 496 -16.37 0.55 11.47
N ILE A 497 -16.35 -0.46 10.62
CA ILE A 497 -15.29 -0.73 9.63
C ILE A 497 -15.88 -1.56 8.49
N GLN A 498 -15.53 -1.23 7.27
CA GLN A 498 -16.10 -1.83 6.08
C GLN A 498 -15.69 -3.30 5.91
N PHE A 499 -14.47 -3.67 6.30
CA PHE A 499 -13.86 -4.96 5.98
C PHE A 499 -13.39 -5.73 7.22
N GLY A 500 -13.89 -5.42 8.41
CA GLY A 500 -13.37 -5.96 9.66
C GLY A 500 -14.24 -7.02 10.32
N THR A 501 -13.57 -7.89 11.05
CA THR A 501 -14.20 -8.72 12.08
C THR A 501 -14.20 -7.94 13.38
N TYR A 502 -15.37 -7.66 13.94
CA TYR A 502 -15.53 -6.77 15.09
C TYR A 502 -15.05 -7.43 16.38
N PHE A 503 -13.76 -7.21 16.69
CA PHE A 503 -13.10 -7.69 17.91
C PHE A 503 -13.33 -6.72 19.07
N ASN A 504 -14.56 -6.51 19.47
CA ASN A 504 -14.91 -5.64 20.59
C ASN A 504 -15.92 -6.30 21.53
N GLU A 505 -16.21 -5.65 22.66
CA GLU A 505 -17.08 -6.16 23.71
C GLU A 505 -18.55 -6.30 23.29
N ASN A 506 -18.96 -5.77 22.14
CA ASN A 506 -20.31 -5.93 21.59
C ASN A 506 -20.47 -7.28 20.89
N ASN A 507 -19.39 -8.00 20.61
CA ASN A 507 -19.46 -9.33 20.02
C ASN A 507 -19.85 -10.37 21.08
N THR A 508 -20.79 -11.25 20.75
CA THR A 508 -21.36 -12.23 21.68
C THR A 508 -20.34 -13.20 22.27
N TRP A 509 -19.26 -13.49 21.55
CA TRP A 509 -18.18 -14.36 22.03
C TRP A 509 -17.06 -13.61 22.78
N TRP A 510 -17.11 -12.31 22.91
CA TRP A 510 -16.07 -11.52 23.57
C TRP A 510 -15.72 -12.02 25.00
N PRO A 511 -16.68 -12.43 25.83
CA PRO A 511 -16.35 -13.00 27.16
C PRO A 511 -15.46 -14.24 27.10
N TYR A 512 -15.40 -14.92 25.96
CA TYR A 512 -14.68 -16.16 25.74
C TYR A 512 -13.41 -16.01 24.89
N VAL A 513 -13.06 -14.80 24.46
CA VAL A 513 -11.94 -14.55 23.52
C VAL A 513 -10.57 -14.75 24.16
N ARG A 514 -10.44 -14.56 25.49
CA ARG A 514 -9.16 -14.61 26.19
C ARG A 514 -8.38 -15.91 26.00
N PRO A 515 -8.95 -17.11 26.07
CA PRO A 515 -8.22 -18.35 25.79
C PRO A 515 -7.61 -18.40 24.38
N TRP A 516 -8.30 -17.85 23.37
CA TRP A 516 -7.77 -17.76 22.02
C TRP A 516 -6.62 -16.75 21.93
N MET A 517 -6.73 -15.59 22.56
CA MET A 517 -5.64 -14.60 22.62
C MET A 517 -4.39 -15.17 23.29
N ASP A 518 -4.56 -15.93 24.38
CA ASP A 518 -3.45 -16.60 25.06
C ASP A 518 -2.83 -17.71 24.20
N TYR A 519 -3.63 -18.45 23.44
CA TYR A 519 -3.17 -19.41 22.47
C TYR A 519 -2.31 -18.75 21.38
N LYS A 520 -2.83 -17.71 20.73
CA LYS A 520 -2.10 -16.95 19.69
C LYS A 520 -0.78 -16.38 20.24
N ALA A 521 -0.80 -15.83 21.44
CA ALA A 521 0.40 -15.31 22.10
C ALA A 521 1.48 -16.38 22.31
N ARG A 522 1.08 -17.58 22.71
CA ARG A 522 2.01 -18.72 22.89
C ARG A 522 2.61 -19.20 21.57
N VAL A 523 1.77 -19.33 20.54
CA VAL A 523 2.22 -19.69 19.18
C VAL A 523 3.20 -18.64 18.67
N SER A 524 2.85 -17.35 18.77
CA SER A 524 3.72 -16.24 18.38
C SER A 524 5.07 -16.28 19.11
N GLY A 525 5.06 -16.50 20.43
CA GLY A 525 6.28 -16.60 21.23
C GLY A 525 7.20 -17.78 20.85
N LEU A 526 6.64 -18.85 20.28
CA LEU A 526 7.43 -19.98 19.75
C LEU A 526 8.01 -19.69 18.36
N LEU A 527 7.28 -18.91 17.53
CA LEU A 527 7.65 -18.65 16.14
C LEU A 527 8.61 -17.47 15.98
N GLN A 528 8.66 -16.53 16.94
CA GLN A 528 9.61 -15.41 16.99
C GLN A 528 10.95 -15.82 17.62
#